data_1b1ea6a23099efaf1ad89c8b3fb5efe7
#
_entry.id   1b1ea6a23099efaf1ad89c8b3fb5efe7
#
_cell.length_a   1.000
_cell.length_b   1.000
_cell.length_c   1.000
_cell.angle_alpha   90.00
_cell.angle_beta   90.00
_cell.angle_gamma   90.00
#
_symmetry.space_group_name_H-M   'P 1'
#
loop_
_entity.id
_entity.type
_entity.pdbx_description
1 polymer ?
#
loop_
_entity_poly.entity_id
_entity_poly.type
_entity_poly.pdbx_seq_one_letter_code
_entity_poly.pdbx_strand_id
1 'polypeptide(L)'
;MNEKENIKKNIANLLKSKNWSTYDLATKIGVSQPAVQGWLSRGSINKANLAKVAKLFNTTTDNLIGGSSSALSPIPTRRIAVLSWVQAGTWTNMPDNVEYDEYIETDSSIGNDCYALRVNGDSMMGSNRTIPEGSIVIVQPCELDFDRLNHKVVIAIEDGDATMKELVLDGSVPYLKPWNPAYSIIKFTEATKIIGRVIRVQYEP
;
A
#
# COMPACT_ATOMS: atom_id res chain seq x y z
N MET A 1 -23.67 -9.53 -25.37
CA MET A 1 -24.07 -9.16 -24.00
C MET A 1 -24.48 -7.70 -24.03
N ASN A 2 -25.58 -7.30 -23.40
CA ASN A 2 -26.14 -5.96 -23.53
C ASN A 2 -25.35 -4.97 -22.64
N GLU A 3 -25.03 -3.78 -23.14
CA GLU A 3 -24.34 -2.69 -22.44
C GLU A 3 -24.90 -2.43 -21.03
N LYS A 4 -26.22 -2.45 -20.88
CA LYS A 4 -26.89 -2.26 -19.59
C LYS A 4 -26.57 -3.37 -18.57
N GLU A 5 -26.44 -4.59 -19.02
CA GLU A 5 -26.11 -5.74 -18.17
C GLU A 5 -24.66 -5.65 -17.67
N ASN A 6 -23.77 -5.19 -18.54
CA ASN A 6 -22.36 -4.96 -18.18
C ASN A 6 -22.23 -3.86 -17.12
N ILE A 7 -22.96 -2.75 -17.29
CA ILE A 7 -22.96 -1.64 -16.32
C ILE A 7 -23.40 -2.12 -14.93
N LYS A 8 -24.51 -2.90 -14.85
CA LYS A 8 -24.99 -3.47 -13.58
C LYS A 8 -23.90 -4.30 -12.90
N LYS A 9 -23.37 -5.29 -13.65
CA LYS A 9 -22.36 -6.22 -13.15
C LYS A 9 -21.09 -5.50 -12.70
N ASN A 10 -20.61 -4.55 -13.51
CA ASN A 10 -19.38 -3.85 -13.23
C ASN A 10 -19.53 -2.93 -12.01
N ILE A 11 -20.62 -2.16 -11.88
CA ILE A 11 -20.86 -1.33 -10.69
C ILE A 11 -21.03 -2.21 -9.44
N ALA A 12 -21.76 -3.33 -9.52
CA ALA A 12 -21.90 -4.24 -8.39
C ALA A 12 -20.56 -4.83 -7.93
N ASN A 13 -19.70 -5.22 -8.87
CA ASN A 13 -18.35 -5.72 -8.58
C ASN A 13 -17.47 -4.65 -7.92
N LEU A 14 -17.54 -3.40 -8.40
CA LEU A 14 -16.80 -2.29 -7.83
C LEU A 14 -17.22 -1.96 -6.39
N LEU A 15 -18.54 -1.99 -6.11
CA LEU A 15 -19.05 -1.82 -4.75
C LEU A 15 -18.54 -2.94 -3.83
N LYS A 16 -18.60 -4.19 -4.30
CA LYS A 16 -18.13 -5.34 -3.55
C LYS A 16 -16.63 -5.28 -3.27
N SER A 17 -15.82 -4.87 -4.24
CA SER A 17 -14.35 -4.77 -4.10
C SER A 17 -13.91 -3.75 -3.06
N LYS A 18 -14.72 -2.68 -2.85
CA LYS A 18 -14.46 -1.64 -1.83
C LYS A 18 -15.25 -1.84 -0.53
N ASN A 19 -16.07 -2.88 -0.45
CA ASN A 19 -17.02 -3.13 0.64
C ASN A 19 -17.96 -1.93 0.90
N TRP A 20 -18.41 -1.27 -0.18
CA TRP A 20 -19.27 -0.10 -0.13
C TRP A 20 -20.73 -0.49 -0.35
N SER A 21 -21.62 0.17 0.38
CA SER A 21 -23.06 0.11 0.16
C SER A 21 -23.51 1.04 -0.99
N THR A 22 -24.75 0.88 -1.44
CA THR A 22 -25.35 1.82 -2.40
C THR A 22 -25.47 3.23 -1.84
N TYR A 23 -25.60 3.37 -0.53
CA TYR A 23 -25.61 4.66 0.16
C TYR A 23 -24.25 5.36 0.09
N ASP A 24 -23.17 4.60 0.33
CA ASP A 24 -21.79 5.16 0.27
C ASP A 24 -21.48 5.69 -1.12
N LEU A 25 -21.84 4.93 -2.16
CA LEU A 25 -21.64 5.36 -3.55
C LEU A 25 -22.47 6.62 -3.85
N ALA A 26 -23.74 6.63 -3.43
CA ALA A 26 -24.65 7.77 -3.64
C ALA A 26 -24.09 9.06 -3.02
N THR A 27 -23.63 8.98 -1.78
CA THR A 27 -23.04 10.10 -1.03
C THR A 27 -21.77 10.61 -1.71
N LYS A 28 -20.87 9.70 -2.14
CA LYS A 28 -19.59 10.09 -2.76
C LYS A 28 -19.73 10.74 -4.14
N ILE A 29 -20.77 10.36 -4.89
CA ILE A 29 -21.02 10.91 -6.24
C ILE A 29 -21.95 12.13 -6.19
N GLY A 30 -22.66 12.34 -5.08
CA GLY A 30 -23.66 13.41 -4.94
C GLY A 30 -24.96 13.11 -5.69
N VAL A 31 -25.49 11.88 -5.55
CA VAL A 31 -26.78 11.45 -6.11
C VAL A 31 -27.64 10.79 -5.04
N SER A 32 -28.91 10.55 -5.32
CA SER A 32 -29.79 9.84 -4.39
C SER A 32 -29.51 8.32 -4.40
N GLN A 33 -29.68 7.66 -3.26
CA GLN A 33 -29.56 6.19 -3.17
C GLN A 33 -30.47 5.43 -4.15
N PRO A 34 -31.75 5.84 -4.38
CA PRO A 34 -32.61 5.23 -5.40
C PRO A 34 -32.04 5.31 -6.82
N ALA A 35 -31.27 6.37 -7.14
CA ALA A 35 -30.60 6.47 -8.44
C ALA A 35 -29.55 5.35 -8.60
N VAL A 36 -28.72 5.12 -7.57
CA VAL A 36 -27.72 4.03 -7.57
C VAL A 36 -28.40 2.66 -7.65
N GLN A 37 -29.50 2.45 -6.91
CA GLN A 37 -30.29 1.22 -7.01
C GLN A 37 -30.87 1.04 -8.43
N GLY A 38 -31.30 2.14 -9.08
CA GLY A 38 -31.73 2.11 -10.47
C GLY A 38 -30.64 1.69 -11.46
N TRP A 39 -29.38 2.08 -11.21
CA TRP A 39 -28.26 1.61 -12.03
C TRP A 39 -27.99 0.13 -11.87
N LEU A 40 -28.08 -0.39 -10.64
CA LEU A 40 -27.87 -1.81 -10.36
C LEU A 40 -29.04 -2.69 -10.85
N SER A 41 -30.26 -2.16 -10.90
CA SER A 41 -31.43 -2.94 -11.36
C SER A 41 -31.65 -2.87 -12.87
N ARG A 42 -31.53 -1.70 -13.47
CA ARG A 42 -31.84 -1.43 -14.88
C ARG A 42 -30.63 -1.21 -15.79
N GLY A 43 -29.44 -1.00 -15.20
CA GLY A 43 -28.21 -0.67 -15.94
C GLY A 43 -28.29 0.68 -16.66
N SER A 44 -29.24 1.56 -16.29
CA SER A 44 -29.44 2.85 -16.92
C SER A 44 -28.80 3.95 -16.09
N ILE A 45 -27.69 4.47 -16.57
CA ILE A 45 -26.92 5.55 -15.96
C ILE A 45 -26.62 6.60 -17.05
N ASN A 46 -26.74 7.88 -16.73
CA ASN A 46 -26.38 8.93 -17.67
C ASN A 46 -24.85 9.09 -17.78
N LYS A 47 -24.37 9.66 -18.90
CA LYS A 47 -22.94 9.83 -19.18
C LYS A 47 -22.19 10.60 -18.08
N ALA A 48 -22.81 11.64 -17.50
CA ALA A 48 -22.18 12.43 -16.46
C ALA A 48 -21.95 11.62 -15.17
N ASN A 49 -22.94 10.84 -14.74
CA ASN A 49 -22.81 9.98 -13.58
C ASN A 49 -21.90 8.78 -13.84
N LEU A 50 -21.92 8.23 -15.05
CA LEU A 50 -21.00 7.17 -15.45
C LEU A 50 -19.53 7.65 -15.37
N ALA A 51 -19.25 8.86 -15.84
CA ALA A 51 -17.93 9.47 -15.74
C ALA A 51 -17.52 9.71 -14.27
N LYS A 52 -18.45 10.12 -13.40
CA LYS A 52 -18.18 10.28 -11.96
C LYS A 52 -17.85 8.92 -11.30
N VAL A 53 -18.61 7.86 -11.63
CA VAL A 53 -18.34 6.50 -11.16
C VAL A 53 -16.97 6.05 -11.64
N ALA A 54 -16.66 6.21 -12.93
CA ALA A 54 -15.37 5.85 -13.50
C ALA A 54 -14.23 6.55 -12.77
N LYS A 55 -14.33 7.87 -12.56
CA LYS A 55 -13.33 8.65 -11.82
C LYS A 55 -13.18 8.18 -10.36
N LEU A 56 -14.29 7.93 -9.64
CA LEU A 56 -14.29 7.53 -8.25
C LEU A 56 -13.60 6.17 -8.03
N PHE A 57 -13.76 5.25 -8.98
CA PHE A 57 -13.18 3.92 -8.93
C PHE A 57 -11.89 3.77 -9.75
N ASN A 58 -11.34 4.90 -10.24
CA ASN A 58 -10.14 4.94 -11.06
C ASN A 58 -10.19 3.97 -12.27
N THR A 59 -11.30 3.99 -12.98
CA THR A 59 -11.54 3.18 -14.18
C THR A 59 -12.02 4.05 -15.34
N THR A 60 -12.22 3.48 -16.51
CA THR A 60 -12.76 4.20 -17.67
C THR A 60 -14.25 3.94 -17.86
N THR A 61 -14.95 4.84 -18.54
CA THR A 61 -16.35 4.63 -18.94
C THR A 61 -16.50 3.41 -19.83
N ASP A 62 -15.53 3.16 -20.71
CA ASP A 62 -15.54 2.02 -21.63
C ASP A 62 -15.45 0.69 -20.89
N ASN A 63 -14.68 0.63 -19.80
CA ASN A 63 -14.63 -0.54 -18.94
C ASN A 63 -15.95 -0.79 -18.20
N LEU A 64 -16.67 0.26 -17.84
CA LEU A 64 -17.99 0.14 -17.22
C LEU A 64 -19.07 -0.35 -18.20
N ILE A 65 -18.97 0.04 -19.46
CA ILE A 65 -19.93 -0.28 -20.53
C ILE A 65 -19.57 -1.61 -21.21
N GLY A 66 -18.29 -1.83 -21.43
CA GLY A 66 -17.78 -3.00 -22.14
C GLY A 66 -17.90 -4.27 -21.31
N GLY A 67 -18.39 -5.35 -21.95
CA GLY A 67 -18.50 -6.68 -21.32
C GLY A 67 -17.19 -7.46 -21.26
N SER A 68 -16.05 -6.84 -21.45
CA SER A 68 -14.75 -7.49 -21.37
C SER A 68 -14.35 -7.72 -19.92
N SER A 69 -14.82 -8.78 -19.36
CA SER A 69 -14.26 -9.47 -18.21
C SER A 69 -12.90 -10.06 -18.61
N SER A 70 -11.93 -9.26 -19.00
CA SER A 70 -10.52 -9.64 -19.08
C SER A 70 -9.65 -8.55 -19.70
N ALA A 71 -9.82 -7.32 -19.24
CA ALA A 71 -8.69 -6.43 -19.11
C ALA A 71 -8.85 -5.86 -17.71
N LEU A 72 -8.16 -6.44 -16.75
CA LEU A 72 -7.64 -5.64 -15.65
C LEU A 72 -7.14 -4.39 -16.37
N SER A 73 -7.87 -3.25 -16.25
CA SER A 73 -7.22 -1.98 -16.52
C SER A 73 -5.90 -2.08 -15.80
N PRO A 74 -4.77 -1.88 -16.45
CA PRO A 74 -3.51 -1.96 -15.75
C PRO A 74 -3.70 -1.13 -14.51
N ILE A 75 -3.57 -1.77 -13.35
CA ILE A 75 -3.59 -1.04 -12.07
C ILE A 75 -2.58 0.05 -12.32
N PRO A 76 -2.95 1.34 -12.26
CA PRO A 76 -2.00 2.38 -12.58
C PRO A 76 -0.77 2.12 -11.72
N THR A 77 0.28 1.68 -12.37
CA THR A 77 1.56 1.38 -11.72
C THR A 77 2.33 2.68 -11.57
N ARG A 78 3.10 2.75 -10.53
CA ARG A 78 4.11 3.79 -10.36
C ARG A 78 5.46 3.14 -10.08
N ARG A 79 6.50 3.85 -10.45
CA ARG A 79 7.86 3.45 -10.13
C ARG A 79 8.26 4.00 -8.77
N ILE A 80 8.84 3.16 -7.93
CA ILE A 80 9.40 3.52 -6.62
C ILE A 80 10.90 3.21 -6.68
N ALA A 81 11.72 4.15 -6.21
CA ALA A 81 13.16 3.97 -6.13
C ALA A 81 13.51 2.91 -5.08
N VAL A 82 14.46 2.02 -5.41
CA VAL A 82 15.09 1.11 -4.46
C VAL A 82 16.34 1.81 -3.93
N LEU A 83 16.35 2.10 -2.63
CA LEU A 83 17.44 2.76 -1.97
C LEU A 83 18.43 1.75 -1.40
N SER A 84 19.70 2.14 -1.29
CA SER A 84 20.63 1.44 -0.41
C SER A 84 20.30 1.71 1.07
N TRP A 85 20.73 0.83 1.97
CA TRP A 85 20.54 1.00 3.41
C TRP A 85 21.20 2.28 3.95
N VAL A 86 22.34 2.67 3.37
CA VAL A 86 23.03 3.93 3.71
C VAL A 86 22.20 5.14 3.30
N GLN A 87 21.63 5.14 2.09
CA GLN A 87 20.74 6.20 1.63
C GLN A 87 19.49 6.31 2.50
N ALA A 88 18.90 5.19 2.88
CA ALA A 88 17.73 5.16 3.77
C ALA A 88 18.07 5.77 5.14
N GLY A 89 19.26 5.52 5.68
CA GLY A 89 19.71 6.09 6.96
C GLY A 89 19.84 7.62 6.95
N THR A 90 20.14 8.21 5.81
CA THR A 90 20.27 9.67 5.63
C THR A 90 19.00 10.33 5.08
N TRP A 91 17.95 9.55 4.86
CA TRP A 91 16.72 9.99 4.22
C TRP A 91 15.94 10.97 5.11
N THR A 92 15.89 12.23 4.72
CA THR A 92 15.06 13.26 5.36
C THR A 92 14.00 13.85 4.43
N ASN A 93 14.24 13.86 3.11
CA ASN A 93 13.28 14.26 2.09
C ASN A 93 13.73 13.69 0.74
N MET A 94 12.80 13.22 -0.07
CA MET A 94 13.09 12.79 -1.43
C MET A 94 13.46 14.02 -2.29
N PRO A 95 14.69 14.15 -2.79
CA PRO A 95 14.98 15.21 -3.75
C PRO A 95 14.23 14.92 -5.05
N ASP A 96 13.55 15.91 -5.59
CA ASP A 96 12.70 15.78 -6.79
C ASP A 96 13.46 15.38 -8.08
N ASN A 97 14.78 15.29 -8.09
CA ASN A 97 15.58 15.10 -9.29
C ASN A 97 16.80 14.16 -9.11
N VAL A 98 16.71 13.18 -8.21
CA VAL A 98 17.75 12.16 -8.10
C VAL A 98 17.38 10.94 -8.93
N GLU A 99 18.23 10.54 -9.86
CA GLU A 99 18.16 9.26 -10.52
C GLU A 99 18.74 8.18 -9.60
N TYR A 100 17.99 7.09 -9.44
CA TYR A 100 18.41 5.92 -8.67
C TYR A 100 18.73 4.78 -9.63
N ASP A 101 19.64 3.90 -9.22
CA ASP A 101 20.09 2.79 -10.06
C ASP A 101 19.01 1.75 -10.31
N GLU A 102 18.07 1.60 -9.36
CA GLU A 102 17.02 0.58 -9.42
C GLU A 102 15.64 1.17 -9.08
N TYR A 103 14.62 0.70 -9.81
CA TYR A 103 13.22 1.03 -9.55
C TYR A 103 12.37 -0.22 -9.62
N ILE A 104 11.35 -0.29 -8.79
CA ILE A 104 10.30 -1.31 -8.87
C ILE A 104 8.99 -0.69 -9.31
N GLU A 105 8.14 -1.50 -9.95
CA GLU A 105 6.76 -1.12 -10.23
C GLU A 105 5.84 -1.58 -9.09
N THR A 106 4.97 -0.70 -8.67
CA THR A 106 3.94 -1.00 -7.66
C THR A 106 2.64 -0.32 -8.06
N ASP A 107 1.53 -0.66 -7.39
CA ASP A 107 0.27 0.00 -7.66
C ASP A 107 0.25 1.44 -7.13
N SER A 108 -0.51 2.31 -7.80
CA SER A 108 -0.59 3.75 -7.49
C SER A 108 -1.27 4.07 -6.15
N SER A 109 -1.77 3.07 -5.40
CA SER A 109 -2.31 3.27 -4.04
C SER A 109 -1.22 3.52 -3.01
N ILE A 110 0.03 3.18 -3.32
CA ILE A 110 1.20 3.45 -2.50
C ILE A 110 1.49 4.96 -2.52
N GLY A 111 1.71 5.57 -1.36
CA GLY A 111 1.98 7.00 -1.20
C GLY A 111 3.19 7.49 -1.99
N ASN A 112 3.20 8.79 -2.34
CA ASN A 112 4.26 9.39 -3.16
C ASN A 112 5.61 9.48 -2.44
N ASP A 113 5.59 9.44 -1.14
CA ASP A 113 6.70 9.53 -0.22
C ASP A 113 7.38 8.18 0.07
N CYS A 114 6.78 7.07 -0.41
CA CYS A 114 7.31 5.73 -0.18
C CYS A 114 8.56 5.44 -1.01
N TYR A 115 9.46 4.66 -0.44
CA TYR A 115 10.65 4.12 -1.09
C TYR A 115 10.74 2.60 -0.88
N ALA A 116 11.62 1.95 -1.59
CA ALA A 116 11.87 0.51 -1.46
C ALA A 116 13.28 0.26 -0.93
N LEU A 117 13.44 -0.86 -0.23
CA LEU A 117 14.74 -1.39 0.21
C LEU A 117 14.84 -2.86 -0.16
N ARG A 118 16.01 -3.29 -0.61
CA ARG A 118 16.33 -4.69 -0.75
C ARG A 118 16.81 -5.24 0.60
N VAL A 119 16.15 -6.30 1.05
CA VAL A 119 16.48 -6.93 2.35
C VAL A 119 17.86 -7.55 2.28
N ASN A 120 18.69 -7.22 3.26
CA ASN A 120 20.02 -7.78 3.45
C ASN A 120 20.07 -8.50 4.81
N GLY A 121 20.48 -9.76 4.78
CA GLY A 121 20.54 -10.62 5.96
C GLY A 121 19.20 -11.27 6.34
N ASP A 122 19.26 -12.12 7.36
CA ASP A 122 18.21 -13.06 7.74
C ASP A 122 17.55 -12.76 9.09
N SER A 123 17.78 -11.56 9.66
CA SER A 123 17.27 -11.19 10.99
C SER A 123 15.73 -11.22 11.09
N MET A 124 15.04 -11.13 9.95
CA MET A 124 13.57 -11.20 9.85
C MET A 124 13.06 -12.54 9.30
N MET A 125 13.85 -13.60 9.42
CA MET A 125 13.47 -14.97 9.08
C MET A 125 13.12 -15.77 10.35
N GLY A 126 11.87 -15.74 10.74
CA GLY A 126 11.35 -16.50 11.89
C GLY A 126 10.58 -17.75 11.46
N SER A 127 10.23 -18.60 12.43
CA SER A 127 9.49 -19.85 12.19
C SER A 127 8.07 -19.67 11.68
N ASN A 128 7.37 -18.61 12.14
CA ASN A 128 5.96 -18.35 11.80
C ASN A 128 5.79 -17.20 10.81
N ARG A 129 6.78 -16.33 10.70
CA ARG A 129 6.78 -15.13 9.83
C ARG A 129 8.18 -14.98 9.28
N THR A 130 8.27 -14.68 7.98
CA THR A 130 9.58 -14.54 7.34
C THR A 130 9.55 -13.44 6.30
N ILE A 131 10.62 -12.65 6.26
CA ILE A 131 10.98 -11.76 5.15
C ILE A 131 12.39 -12.19 4.74
N PRO A 132 12.52 -12.98 3.66
CA PRO A 132 13.80 -13.52 3.22
C PRO A 132 14.75 -12.42 2.76
N GLU A 133 16.05 -12.71 2.84
CA GLU A 133 17.07 -11.92 2.17
C GLU A 133 16.79 -11.82 0.66
N GLY A 134 17.10 -10.69 0.05
CA GLY A 134 16.82 -10.40 -1.37
C GLY A 134 15.41 -9.90 -1.63
N SER A 135 14.44 -10.09 -0.71
CA SER A 135 13.10 -9.51 -0.86
C SER A 135 13.15 -7.99 -0.97
N ILE A 136 12.16 -7.40 -1.64
CA ILE A 136 11.97 -5.95 -1.65
C ILE A 136 10.90 -5.58 -0.63
N VAL A 137 11.21 -4.64 0.25
CA VAL A 137 10.23 -4.06 1.19
C VAL A 137 9.90 -2.63 0.77
N ILE A 138 8.61 -2.30 0.72
CA ILE A 138 8.16 -0.93 0.48
C ILE A 138 7.95 -0.28 1.84
N VAL A 139 8.62 0.85 2.02
CA VAL A 139 8.68 1.60 3.27
C VAL A 139 7.93 2.91 3.11
N GLN A 140 7.02 3.15 4.02
CA GLN A 140 6.37 4.44 4.18
C GLN A 140 7.07 5.22 5.29
N PRO A 141 7.65 6.39 5.00
CA PRO A 141 8.14 7.28 6.04
C PRO A 141 7.05 7.58 7.06
N CYS A 142 7.40 7.61 8.32
CA CYS A 142 6.45 7.91 9.39
C CYS A 142 7.17 8.54 10.58
N GLU A 143 6.42 9.36 11.32
CA GLU A 143 6.84 9.84 12.62
C GLU A 143 6.72 8.75 13.67
N LEU A 144 7.47 8.90 14.75
CA LEU A 144 7.45 7.96 15.86
C LEU A 144 6.12 8.07 16.63
N ASP A 145 5.35 6.99 16.57
CA ASP A 145 4.14 6.79 17.35
C ASP A 145 4.13 5.32 17.79
N PHE A 146 4.52 5.08 19.04
CA PHE A 146 4.69 3.73 19.56
C PHE A 146 3.41 2.89 19.51
N ASP A 147 2.26 3.49 19.78
CA ASP A 147 0.99 2.76 19.79
C ASP A 147 0.61 2.30 18.39
N ARG A 148 0.78 3.16 17.38
CA ARG A 148 0.50 2.84 15.99
C ARG A 148 1.51 1.89 15.36
N LEU A 149 2.77 1.96 15.82
CA LEU A 149 3.86 1.15 15.29
C LEU A 149 4.04 -0.17 16.04
N ASN A 150 3.35 -0.38 17.15
CA ASN A 150 3.41 -1.63 17.90
C ASN A 150 3.04 -2.82 17.00
N HIS A 151 3.86 -3.86 17.01
CA HIS A 151 3.78 -5.03 16.15
C HIS A 151 3.88 -4.73 14.62
N LYS A 152 4.46 -3.60 14.26
CA LYS A 152 4.79 -3.30 12.86
C LYS A 152 6.27 -3.53 12.59
N VAL A 153 6.57 -3.94 11.36
CA VAL A 153 7.96 -3.97 10.89
C VAL A 153 8.36 -2.54 10.54
N VAL A 154 9.43 -2.08 11.13
CA VAL A 154 9.94 -0.72 10.97
C VAL A 154 11.37 -0.74 10.46
N ILE A 155 11.76 0.34 9.82
CA ILE A 155 13.16 0.66 9.53
C ILE A 155 13.62 1.65 10.58
N ALA A 156 14.65 1.29 11.30
CA ALA A 156 15.25 2.09 12.36
C ALA A 156 16.72 2.35 12.09
N ILE A 157 17.22 3.48 12.58
CA ILE A 157 18.64 3.76 12.71
C ILE A 157 19.02 3.47 14.15
N GLU A 158 20.04 2.66 14.34
CA GLU A 158 20.64 2.33 15.62
C GLU A 158 22.14 2.44 15.47
N ASP A 159 22.78 3.26 16.31
CA ASP A 159 24.22 3.53 16.27
C ASP A 159 24.75 3.96 14.88
N GLY A 160 23.90 4.61 14.08
CA GLY A 160 24.25 5.07 12.72
C GLY A 160 23.93 4.06 11.61
N ASP A 161 23.61 2.83 11.93
CA ASP A 161 23.28 1.79 10.97
C ASP A 161 21.76 1.60 10.84
N ALA A 162 21.26 1.49 9.61
CA ALA A 162 19.87 1.22 9.35
C ALA A 162 19.57 -0.29 9.51
N THR A 163 18.50 -0.61 10.24
CA THR A 163 18.08 -1.99 10.51
C THR A 163 16.57 -2.15 10.33
N MET A 164 16.13 -3.38 10.00
CA MET A 164 14.72 -3.75 9.90
C MET A 164 14.36 -4.71 11.04
N LYS A 165 13.38 -4.33 11.85
CA LYS A 165 12.91 -5.10 13.01
C LYS A 165 11.41 -4.90 13.23
N GLU A 166 10.78 -5.76 14.02
CA GLU A 166 9.46 -5.53 14.56
C GLU A 166 9.57 -4.61 15.79
N LEU A 167 8.84 -3.50 15.79
CA LEU A 167 8.69 -2.70 17.01
C LEU A 167 7.68 -3.40 17.94
N VAL A 168 8.08 -3.64 19.18
CA VAL A 168 7.26 -4.31 20.19
C VAL A 168 7.30 -3.49 21.48
N LEU A 169 6.15 -3.29 22.11
CA LEU A 169 6.06 -2.69 23.43
C LEU A 169 5.94 -3.81 24.50
N ASP A 170 6.79 -3.75 25.51
CA ASP A 170 6.61 -4.51 26.75
C ASP A 170 6.23 -3.53 27.86
N GLY A 171 4.93 -3.48 28.14
CA GLY A 171 4.33 -2.38 28.90
C GLY A 171 4.51 -1.05 28.15
N SER A 172 5.26 -0.13 28.73
CA SER A 172 5.60 1.17 28.10
C SER A 172 7.01 1.21 27.49
N VAL A 173 7.74 0.09 27.54
CA VAL A 173 9.12 0.05 27.05
C VAL A 173 9.18 -0.49 25.63
N PRO A 174 9.67 0.30 24.66
CA PRO A 174 9.81 -0.15 23.26
C PRO A 174 11.09 -0.96 23.03
N TYR A 175 10.97 -1.95 22.15
CA TYR A 175 12.05 -2.82 21.69
C TYR A 175 11.98 -3.01 20.18
N LEU A 176 13.13 -3.18 19.55
CA LEU A 176 13.27 -3.65 18.18
C LEU A 176 13.57 -5.15 18.19
N LYS A 177 12.58 -5.95 17.80
CA LYS A 177 12.62 -7.41 17.88
C LYS A 177 12.86 -8.03 16.51
N PRO A 178 13.96 -8.79 16.33
CA PRO A 178 14.13 -9.67 15.17
C PRO A 178 13.13 -10.82 15.23
N TRP A 179 12.74 -11.38 14.07
CA TRP A 179 11.97 -12.62 14.05
C TRP A 179 12.86 -13.87 14.13
N ASN A 180 14.12 -13.74 13.70
CA ASN A 180 15.12 -14.78 13.83
C ASN A 180 15.69 -14.79 15.26
N PRO A 181 15.51 -15.87 16.03
CA PRO A 181 15.97 -15.95 17.42
C PRO A 181 17.50 -15.97 17.59
N ALA A 182 18.25 -16.15 16.51
CA ALA A 182 19.71 -16.03 16.52
C ALA A 182 20.21 -14.59 16.74
N TYR A 183 19.32 -13.60 16.56
CA TYR A 183 19.64 -12.19 16.74
C TYR A 183 19.09 -11.67 18.06
N SER A 184 19.85 -10.77 18.70
CA SER A 184 19.43 -10.15 19.95
C SER A 184 18.33 -9.11 19.75
N ILE A 185 17.44 -8.99 20.75
CA ILE A 185 16.47 -7.91 20.85
C ILE A 185 17.24 -6.62 21.20
N ILE A 186 16.95 -5.54 20.50
CA ILE A 186 17.55 -4.23 20.70
C ILE A 186 16.59 -3.39 21.55
N LYS A 187 17.05 -2.87 22.68
CA LYS A 187 16.26 -1.91 23.47
C LYS A 187 16.25 -0.57 22.76
N PHE A 188 15.07 0.00 22.61
CA PHE A 188 14.91 1.33 22.04
C PHE A 188 15.53 2.37 22.98
N THR A 189 16.38 3.23 22.47
CA THR A 189 17.08 4.30 23.23
C THR A 189 16.82 5.65 22.58
N GLU A 190 17.36 6.72 23.17
CA GLU A 190 17.32 8.05 22.58
C GLU A 190 18.12 8.16 21.28
N ALA A 191 19.09 7.27 21.08
CA ALA A 191 19.86 7.17 19.84
C ALA A 191 19.10 6.46 18.71
N THR A 192 18.08 5.66 19.06
CA THR A 192 17.29 4.92 18.10
C THR A 192 16.31 5.84 17.39
N LYS A 193 16.30 5.85 16.06
CA LYS A 193 15.38 6.66 15.25
C LYS A 193 14.60 5.77 14.28
N ILE A 194 13.27 5.84 14.32
CA ILE A 194 12.42 5.24 13.27
C ILE A 194 12.40 6.18 12.06
N ILE A 195 12.64 5.63 10.88
CA ILE A 195 12.62 6.36 9.61
C ILE A 195 11.46 5.95 8.70
N GLY A 196 10.79 4.85 9.00
CA GLY A 196 9.61 4.42 8.27
C GLY A 196 9.10 3.06 8.73
N ARG A 197 7.91 2.71 8.26
CA ARG A 197 7.30 1.40 8.47
C ARG A 197 7.21 0.63 7.16
N VAL A 198 7.39 -0.66 7.21
CA VAL A 198 7.17 -1.55 6.08
C VAL A 198 5.66 -1.72 5.87
N ILE A 199 5.19 -1.41 4.67
CA ILE A 199 3.78 -1.51 4.28
C ILE A 199 3.51 -2.66 3.31
N ARG A 200 4.54 -3.14 2.62
CA ARG A 200 4.46 -4.26 1.68
C ARG A 200 5.79 -4.99 1.58
N VAL A 201 5.72 -6.28 1.31
CA VAL A 201 6.87 -7.11 0.97
C VAL A 201 6.62 -7.72 -0.40
N GLN A 202 7.61 -7.64 -1.29
CA GLN A 202 7.62 -8.30 -2.60
C GLN A 202 8.74 -9.32 -2.59
N TYR A 203 8.39 -10.55 -2.93
CA TYR A 203 9.35 -11.63 -3.09
C TYR A 203 9.75 -11.68 -4.56
N GLU A 204 11.05 -11.67 -4.81
CA GLU A 204 11.56 -12.03 -6.15
C GLU A 204 11.65 -13.58 -6.20
N PRO A 205 11.14 -14.20 -7.27
CA PRO A 205 11.16 -15.66 -7.43
C PRO A 205 12.57 -16.20 -7.60
#